data_0ca3357857a05ec3bf14cb403d950c18
#
_entry.id   0ca3357857a05ec3bf14cb403d950c18
#
_cell.length_a   1.000
_cell.length_b   1.000
_cell.length_c   1.000
_cell.angle_alpha   90.00
_cell.angle_beta   90.00
_cell.angle_gamma   90.00
#
_symmetry.space_group_name_H-M   'P 1'
#
loop_
_entity.id
_entity.type
_entity.pdbx_description
1 polymer ?
#
loop_
_entity_poly.entity_id
_entity_poly.type
_entity_poly.pdbx_seq_one_letter_code
_entity_poly.pdbx_strand_id
1 'polypeptide(L)'
;MNLNSIPAFDDNYIWVLNDEAGRCLIVDPGDAEPVLNAIAANNWQPEAIFLTHHHHDHVGGVKELVEKFPQIVVYGPQETQDKGTTQVVKDGETAFVLGHEFSVIATPGHTLGHICYFSKPYLFCGDTLFSGGCGRLFEGTASQMYQSLNKLSALPDDTLVCCAHEYTLSNMKFALSILPHDLSIND
;
A
#
# COMPACT_ATOMS: atom_id res chain seq x y z
N MET A 1 5.29 -15.09 -8.93
CA MET A 1 5.36 -13.98 -7.97
C MET A 1 4.88 -14.45 -6.62
N ASN A 2 5.61 -14.15 -5.58
CA ASN A 2 5.24 -14.45 -4.19
C ASN A 2 4.91 -13.15 -3.45
N LEU A 3 3.78 -13.12 -2.75
CA LEU A 3 3.36 -12.01 -1.91
C LEU A 3 3.72 -12.30 -0.46
N ASN A 4 4.39 -11.36 0.19
CA ASN A 4 4.79 -11.45 1.59
C ASN A 4 4.35 -10.21 2.33
N SER A 5 4.05 -10.34 3.61
CA SER A 5 3.83 -9.22 4.53
C SER A 5 4.89 -9.21 5.61
N ILE A 6 5.41 -8.03 5.89
CA ILE A 6 6.38 -7.79 6.97
C ILE A 6 5.68 -6.92 8.01
N PRO A 7 5.44 -7.44 9.22
CA PRO A 7 4.90 -6.62 10.30
C PRO A 7 5.86 -5.50 10.70
N ALA A 8 5.33 -4.32 10.92
CA ALA A 8 6.08 -3.15 11.39
C ALA A 8 5.22 -2.35 12.36
N PHE A 9 5.86 -1.63 13.28
CA PHE A 9 5.20 -0.88 14.35
C PHE A 9 4.17 -1.75 15.10
N ASP A 10 3.04 -1.18 15.51
CA ASP A 10 2.01 -1.92 16.24
C ASP A 10 1.07 -2.73 15.33
N ASP A 11 0.75 -2.20 14.14
CA ASP A 11 -0.29 -2.75 13.26
C ASP A 11 -0.04 -2.55 11.76
N ASN A 12 1.15 -2.07 11.36
CA ASN A 12 1.47 -1.87 9.94
C ASN A 12 1.84 -3.17 9.25
N TYR A 13 1.46 -3.27 7.98
CA TYR A 13 1.98 -4.25 7.03
C TYR A 13 2.84 -3.55 5.97
N ILE A 14 4.07 -4.01 5.82
CA ILE A 14 4.92 -3.67 4.66
C ILE A 14 4.80 -4.84 3.69
N TRP A 15 4.31 -4.59 2.49
CA TRP A 15 4.12 -5.64 1.50
C TRP A 15 5.34 -5.80 0.61
N VAL A 16 5.66 -7.05 0.27
CA VAL A 16 6.75 -7.37 -0.66
C VAL A 16 6.28 -8.38 -1.68
N LEU A 17 6.45 -8.04 -2.96
CA LEU A 17 6.37 -9.00 -4.06
C LEU A 17 7.77 -9.41 -4.47
N ASN A 18 8.02 -10.72 -4.58
CA ASN A 18 9.28 -11.20 -5.12
C ASN A 18 9.06 -12.22 -6.24
N ASP A 19 9.97 -12.24 -7.20
CA ASP A 19 10.03 -13.26 -8.25
C ASP A 19 10.92 -14.44 -7.84
N GLU A 20 11.00 -15.45 -8.71
CA GLU A 20 11.80 -16.64 -8.47
C GLU A 20 13.32 -16.36 -8.41
N ALA A 21 13.78 -15.29 -9.04
CA ALA A 21 15.17 -14.85 -8.98
C ALA A 21 15.51 -14.05 -7.72
N GLY A 22 14.53 -13.77 -6.86
CA GLY A 22 14.70 -13.00 -5.64
C GLY A 22 14.63 -11.49 -5.83
N ARG A 23 14.36 -10.98 -7.04
CA ARG A 23 14.11 -9.55 -7.22
C ARG A 23 12.80 -9.18 -6.55
N CYS A 24 12.76 -8.05 -5.87
CA CYS A 24 11.57 -7.67 -5.12
C CYS A 24 11.17 -6.20 -5.26
N LEU A 25 9.86 -6.00 -5.09
CA LEU A 25 9.17 -4.73 -4.92
C LEU A 25 8.71 -4.60 -3.48
N ILE A 26 8.98 -3.48 -2.85
CA ILE A 26 8.62 -3.18 -1.46
C ILE A 26 7.59 -2.04 -1.47
N VAL A 27 6.52 -2.19 -0.71
CA VAL A 27 5.42 -1.20 -0.64
C VAL A 27 5.34 -0.60 0.76
N ASP A 28 5.38 0.72 0.82
CA ASP A 28 5.24 1.53 2.04
C ASP A 28 6.18 1.08 3.19
N PRO A 29 7.50 1.07 2.98
CA PRO A 29 8.44 0.69 4.02
C PRO A 29 8.61 1.80 5.07
N GLY A 30 7.69 1.87 6.02
CA GLY A 30 7.73 2.88 7.10
C GLY A 30 8.89 2.69 8.07
N ASP A 31 9.40 1.47 8.19
CA ASP A 31 10.56 1.11 9.01
C ASP A 31 11.53 0.27 8.16
N ALA A 32 12.78 0.68 8.09
CA ALA A 32 13.79 -0.01 7.29
C ALA A 32 14.28 -1.31 7.95
N GLU A 33 14.38 -1.37 9.27
CA GLU A 33 14.98 -2.51 9.98
C GLU A 33 14.31 -3.85 9.66
N PRO A 34 12.98 -4.01 9.81
CA PRO A 34 12.34 -5.28 9.49
C PRO A 34 12.46 -5.66 8.01
N VAL A 35 12.50 -4.68 7.12
CA VAL A 35 12.69 -4.90 5.68
C VAL A 35 14.11 -5.38 5.39
N LEU A 36 15.13 -4.76 5.96
CA LEU A 36 16.52 -5.18 5.81
C LEU A 36 16.75 -6.60 6.33
N ASN A 37 16.13 -6.94 7.46
CA ASN A 37 16.19 -8.30 8.02
C ASN A 37 15.54 -9.32 7.07
N ALA A 38 14.40 -9.00 6.48
CA ALA A 38 13.72 -9.87 5.52
C ALA A 38 14.54 -10.03 4.22
N ILE A 39 15.13 -8.95 3.70
CA ILE A 39 16.01 -8.98 2.53
C ILE A 39 17.18 -9.92 2.77
N ALA A 40 17.84 -9.80 3.92
CA ALA A 40 18.98 -10.65 4.28
C ALA A 40 18.58 -12.12 4.44
N ALA A 41 17.47 -12.38 5.14
CA ALA A 41 17.00 -13.74 5.41
C ALA A 41 16.57 -14.49 4.14
N ASN A 42 16.01 -13.78 3.15
CA ASN A 42 15.50 -14.36 1.91
C ASN A 42 16.45 -14.18 0.72
N ASN A 43 17.58 -13.52 0.92
CA ASN A 43 18.52 -13.18 -0.15
C ASN A 43 17.84 -12.39 -1.31
N TRP A 44 16.98 -11.45 -0.96
CA TRP A 44 16.26 -10.64 -1.94
C TRP A 44 17.14 -9.52 -2.52
N GLN A 45 16.79 -9.12 -3.72
CA GLN A 45 17.43 -8.00 -4.43
C GLN A 45 16.35 -6.94 -4.72
N PRO A 46 16.28 -5.86 -3.92
CA PRO A 46 15.28 -4.81 -4.13
C PRO A 46 15.46 -4.10 -5.47
N GLU A 47 14.39 -4.03 -6.25
CA GLU A 47 14.36 -3.32 -7.54
C GLU A 47 13.62 -1.99 -7.42
N ALA A 48 12.51 -1.97 -6.70
CA ALA A 48 11.67 -0.79 -6.57
C ALA A 48 11.00 -0.70 -5.20
N ILE A 49 10.60 0.53 -4.86
CA ILE A 49 9.70 0.85 -3.76
C ILE A 49 8.48 1.55 -4.35
N PHE A 50 7.28 1.19 -3.86
CA PHE A 50 6.04 1.91 -4.09
C PHE A 50 5.64 2.66 -2.82
N LEU A 51 5.36 3.95 -2.94
CA LEU A 51 4.77 4.77 -1.89
C LEU A 51 3.34 5.14 -2.26
N THR A 52 2.43 5.00 -1.32
CA THR A 52 1.01 5.35 -1.52
C THR A 52 0.70 6.78 -1.11
N HIS A 53 1.31 7.28 -0.04
CA HIS A 53 1.10 8.61 0.51
C HIS A 53 2.24 9.02 1.46
N HIS A 54 2.18 10.26 2.01
CA HIS A 54 3.32 10.90 2.68
C HIS A 54 3.49 10.61 4.17
N HIS A 55 2.59 9.87 4.83
CA HIS A 55 2.69 9.64 6.27
C HIS A 55 3.95 8.86 6.65
N HIS A 56 4.53 9.21 7.80
CA HIS A 56 5.83 8.71 8.23
C HIS A 56 5.88 7.18 8.36
N ASP A 57 4.82 6.57 8.84
CA ASP A 57 4.72 5.11 8.99
C ASP A 57 4.67 4.34 7.65
N HIS A 58 4.65 5.05 6.51
CA HIS A 58 4.72 4.50 5.15
C HIS A 58 6.02 4.85 4.42
N VAL A 59 6.68 5.93 4.81
CA VAL A 59 7.86 6.46 4.08
C VAL A 59 9.14 6.48 4.91
N GLY A 60 9.06 6.29 6.23
CA GLY A 60 10.18 6.51 7.15
C GLY A 60 11.42 5.65 6.90
N GLY A 61 11.28 4.49 6.29
CA GLY A 61 12.39 3.58 5.97
C GLY A 61 13.04 3.81 4.61
N VAL A 62 12.46 4.64 3.76
CA VAL A 62 12.89 4.81 2.35
C VAL A 62 14.36 5.25 2.26
N LYS A 63 14.74 6.26 3.02
CA LYS A 63 16.10 6.83 2.96
C LYS A 63 17.16 5.76 3.23
N GLU A 64 17.02 5.02 4.31
CA GLU A 64 17.98 3.99 4.71
C GLU A 64 18.04 2.84 3.69
N LEU A 65 16.90 2.43 3.14
CA LEU A 65 16.86 1.39 2.10
C LEU A 65 17.57 1.84 0.83
N VAL A 66 17.36 3.08 0.38
CA VAL A 66 18.02 3.64 -0.81
C VAL A 66 19.51 3.85 -0.58
N GLU A 67 19.92 4.25 0.62
CA GLU A 67 21.36 4.35 0.97
C GLU A 67 22.05 2.98 0.86
N LYS A 68 21.39 1.92 1.28
CA LYS A 68 21.92 0.55 1.23
C LYS A 68 21.82 -0.09 -0.14
N PHE A 69 20.76 0.24 -0.91
CA PHE A 69 20.50 -0.28 -2.24
C PHE A 69 20.27 0.88 -3.22
N PRO A 70 21.32 1.57 -3.67
CA PRO A 70 21.19 2.79 -4.49
C PRO A 70 20.52 2.59 -5.84
N GLN A 71 20.38 1.35 -6.32
CA GLN A 71 19.73 1.03 -7.58
C GLN A 71 18.19 1.05 -7.49
N ILE A 72 17.63 1.13 -6.28
CA ILE A 72 16.18 1.15 -6.09
C ILE A 72 15.56 2.38 -6.78
N VAL A 73 14.52 2.14 -7.57
CA VAL A 73 13.64 3.20 -8.08
C VAL A 73 12.48 3.37 -7.11
N VAL A 74 12.25 4.58 -6.62
CA VAL A 74 11.15 4.89 -5.70
C VAL A 74 10.04 5.58 -6.47
N TYR A 75 8.91 4.88 -6.64
CA TYR A 75 7.69 5.42 -7.23
C TYR A 75 6.78 5.96 -6.14
N GLY A 76 6.13 7.07 -6.39
CA GLY A 76 5.18 7.65 -5.45
C GLY A 76 4.42 8.82 -6.04
N PRO A 77 3.36 9.29 -5.37
CA PRO A 77 2.63 10.47 -5.78
C PRO A 77 3.45 11.74 -5.56
N GLN A 78 2.98 12.86 -6.11
CA GLN A 78 3.64 14.16 -5.96
C GLN A 78 3.90 14.52 -4.48
N GLU A 79 2.99 14.17 -3.57
CA GLU A 79 3.12 14.47 -2.14
C GLU A 79 4.26 13.72 -1.45
N THR A 80 4.85 12.71 -2.08
CA THR A 80 6.00 11.96 -1.55
C THR A 80 7.32 12.35 -2.19
N GLN A 81 7.35 13.39 -3.01
CA GLN A 81 8.56 13.80 -3.72
C GLN A 81 9.70 14.15 -2.77
N ASP A 82 9.41 14.80 -1.65
CA ASP A 82 10.38 15.13 -0.59
C ASP A 82 10.65 13.97 0.39
N LYS A 83 10.03 12.80 0.15
CA LYS A 83 10.18 11.58 0.97
C LYS A 83 11.07 10.51 0.31
N GLY A 84 11.74 10.86 -0.77
CA GLY A 84 12.67 9.97 -1.46
C GLY A 84 12.14 9.42 -2.79
N THR A 85 10.96 9.84 -3.24
CA THR A 85 10.42 9.47 -4.56
C THR A 85 11.35 9.96 -5.67
N THR A 86 11.79 9.03 -6.52
CA THR A 86 12.62 9.33 -7.70
C THR A 86 11.82 9.36 -8.99
N GLN A 87 10.67 8.67 -9.01
CA GLN A 87 9.75 8.60 -10.14
C GLN A 87 8.34 8.94 -9.65
N VAL A 88 7.91 10.19 -9.86
CA VAL A 88 6.53 10.61 -9.56
C VAL A 88 5.58 9.97 -10.56
N VAL A 89 4.49 9.38 -10.06
CA VAL A 89 3.42 8.77 -10.86
C VAL A 89 2.06 9.35 -10.49
N LYS A 90 1.14 9.37 -11.45
CA LYS A 90 -0.17 9.99 -11.35
C LYS A 90 -1.28 9.02 -11.76
N ASP A 91 -2.51 9.39 -11.45
CA ASP A 91 -3.70 8.65 -11.87
C ASP A 91 -3.69 8.32 -13.36
N GLY A 92 -3.96 7.07 -13.70
CA GLY A 92 -3.98 6.59 -15.09
C GLY A 92 -2.63 6.24 -15.68
N GLU A 93 -1.53 6.55 -15.00
CA GLU A 93 -0.19 6.13 -15.42
C GLU A 93 0.09 4.68 -15.00
N THR A 94 1.16 4.12 -15.52
CA THR A 94 1.60 2.75 -15.23
C THR A 94 3.03 2.76 -14.73
N ALA A 95 3.28 2.05 -13.62
CA ALA A 95 4.63 1.70 -13.18
C ALA A 95 4.94 0.28 -13.63
N PHE A 96 6.08 0.09 -14.29
CA PHE A 96 6.51 -1.23 -14.77
C PHE A 96 7.64 -1.75 -13.86
N VAL A 97 7.35 -2.81 -13.10
CA VAL A 97 8.27 -3.37 -12.10
C VAL A 97 8.17 -4.89 -12.13
N LEU A 98 9.30 -5.59 -12.03
CA LEU A 98 9.39 -7.06 -12.04
C LEU A 98 8.71 -7.71 -13.26
N GLY A 99 8.69 -7.02 -14.40
CA GLY A 99 8.01 -7.50 -15.60
C GLY A 99 6.49 -7.37 -15.56
N HIS A 100 5.91 -6.66 -14.59
CA HIS A 100 4.47 -6.44 -14.44
C HIS A 100 4.11 -4.97 -14.55
N GLU A 101 2.94 -4.71 -15.15
CA GLU A 101 2.36 -3.37 -15.21
C GLU A 101 1.47 -3.14 -14.00
N PHE A 102 1.75 -2.06 -13.26
CA PHE A 102 0.94 -1.61 -12.14
C PHE A 102 0.23 -0.32 -12.53
N SER A 103 -1.09 -0.38 -12.65
CA SER A 103 -1.92 0.81 -12.87
C SER A 103 -1.96 1.67 -11.62
N VAL A 104 -1.77 2.96 -11.79
CA VAL A 104 -1.85 3.95 -10.72
C VAL A 104 -3.26 4.52 -10.66
N ILE A 105 -3.87 4.48 -9.48
CA ILE A 105 -5.24 4.93 -9.23
C ILE A 105 -5.21 5.98 -8.13
N ALA A 106 -5.62 7.22 -8.42
CA ALA A 106 -5.76 8.26 -7.40
C ALA A 106 -6.94 7.93 -6.48
N THR A 107 -6.67 7.94 -5.18
CA THR A 107 -7.65 7.63 -4.13
C THR A 107 -7.62 8.69 -3.02
N PRO A 108 -7.96 9.95 -3.34
CA PRO A 108 -7.96 11.02 -2.34
C PRO A 108 -8.98 10.76 -1.23
N GLY A 109 -8.62 11.14 -0.02
CA GLY A 109 -9.46 10.99 1.17
C GLY A 109 -8.61 10.99 2.43
N HIS A 110 -7.87 9.93 2.69
CA HIS A 110 -6.92 9.85 3.81
C HIS A 110 -5.85 10.94 3.71
N THR A 111 -5.20 11.05 2.55
CA THR A 111 -4.49 12.24 2.11
C THR A 111 -5.05 12.71 0.77
N LEU A 112 -4.78 13.95 0.36
CA LEU A 112 -5.26 14.46 -0.93
C LEU A 112 -4.53 13.84 -2.11
N GLY A 113 -3.26 13.50 -1.95
CA GLY A 113 -2.44 12.91 -3.01
C GLY A 113 -2.31 11.39 -2.94
N HIS A 114 -3.08 10.71 -2.09
CA HIS A 114 -3.02 9.26 -1.95
C HIS A 114 -3.27 8.54 -3.27
N ILE A 115 -2.44 7.54 -3.58
CA ILE A 115 -2.60 6.64 -4.74
C ILE A 115 -2.57 5.18 -4.32
N CYS A 116 -3.23 4.36 -5.12
CA CYS A 116 -3.14 2.90 -5.06
C CYS A 116 -2.42 2.37 -6.29
N TYR A 117 -1.88 1.16 -6.20
CA TYR A 117 -1.25 0.45 -7.32
C TYR A 117 -1.97 -0.88 -7.54
N PHE A 118 -2.34 -1.16 -8.77
CA PHE A 118 -3.04 -2.39 -9.13
C PHE A 118 -2.35 -3.14 -10.28
N SER A 119 -2.05 -4.40 -10.04
CA SER A 119 -1.67 -5.38 -11.06
C SER A 119 -2.31 -6.70 -10.66
N LYS A 120 -3.25 -7.22 -11.46
CA LYS A 120 -4.03 -8.41 -11.11
C LYS A 120 -3.14 -9.56 -10.61
N PRO A 121 -3.43 -10.18 -9.46
CA PRO A 121 -4.55 -9.92 -8.56
C PRO A 121 -4.28 -8.90 -7.44
N TYR A 122 -3.12 -8.24 -7.41
CA TYR A 122 -2.64 -7.44 -6.28
C TYR A 122 -3.14 -6.00 -6.33
N LEU A 123 -3.74 -5.53 -5.22
CA LEU A 123 -4.06 -4.14 -4.99
C LEU A 123 -3.31 -3.64 -3.75
N PHE A 124 -2.36 -2.73 -3.93
CA PHE A 124 -1.70 -2.03 -2.84
C PHE A 124 -2.43 -0.72 -2.59
N CYS A 125 -3.24 -0.68 -1.54
CA CYS A 125 -4.18 0.41 -1.31
C CYS A 125 -3.84 1.30 -0.10
N GLY A 126 -2.69 1.10 0.52
CA GLY A 126 -2.26 1.92 1.65
C GLY A 126 -3.35 2.06 2.71
N ASP A 127 -3.73 3.32 2.96
CA ASP A 127 -4.74 3.70 3.96
C ASP A 127 -6.07 4.14 3.33
N THR A 128 -6.38 3.67 2.13
CA THR A 128 -7.69 3.92 1.51
C THR A 128 -8.71 2.89 1.97
N LEU A 129 -8.46 1.60 1.75
CA LEU A 129 -9.38 0.50 2.05
C LEU A 129 -8.75 -0.45 3.08
N PHE A 130 -9.51 -0.76 4.12
CA PHE A 130 -9.21 -1.81 5.10
C PHE A 130 -10.33 -2.85 5.14
N SER A 131 -10.08 -3.98 5.79
CA SER A 131 -11.14 -4.94 6.06
C SER A 131 -12.23 -4.30 6.92
N GLY A 132 -13.42 -4.17 6.36
CA GLY A 132 -14.58 -3.58 7.04
C GLY A 132 -14.51 -2.08 7.32
N GLY A 133 -13.62 -1.35 6.64
CA GLY A 133 -13.48 0.09 6.85
C GLY A 133 -12.58 0.79 5.84
N CYS A 134 -12.30 2.05 6.11
CA CYS A 134 -11.44 2.89 5.31
C CYS A 134 -10.56 3.77 6.20
N GLY A 135 -9.54 4.41 5.60
CA GLY A 135 -8.66 5.31 6.30
C GLY A 135 -9.36 6.55 6.85
N ARG A 136 -8.81 7.09 7.94
CA ARG A 136 -9.28 8.36 8.51
C ARG A 136 -9.09 9.50 7.49
N LEU A 137 -10.04 10.42 7.46
CA LEU A 137 -10.00 11.58 6.58
C LEU A 137 -9.20 12.72 7.22
N PHE A 138 -7.88 12.70 7.06
CA PHE A 138 -7.03 13.78 7.59
C PHE A 138 -7.07 15.02 6.70
N GLU A 139 -7.12 14.84 5.38
CA GLU A 139 -6.98 15.94 4.42
C GLU A 139 -8.18 16.04 3.48
N GLY A 140 -8.77 14.92 3.08
CA GLY A 140 -9.87 14.88 2.14
C GLY A 140 -11.25 14.89 2.79
N THR A 141 -12.27 14.76 1.96
CA THR A 141 -13.69 14.75 2.37
C THR A 141 -14.28 13.34 2.30
N ALA A 142 -15.41 13.12 2.98
CA ALA A 142 -16.17 11.87 2.89
C ALA A 142 -16.60 11.57 1.45
N SER A 143 -16.99 12.59 0.68
CA SER A 143 -17.35 12.44 -0.74
C SER A 143 -16.17 11.96 -1.57
N GLN A 144 -14.97 12.50 -1.37
CA GLN A 144 -13.77 12.06 -2.07
C GLN A 144 -13.43 10.61 -1.73
N MET A 145 -13.47 10.23 -0.44
CA MET A 145 -13.20 8.85 -0.03
C MET A 145 -14.23 7.88 -0.61
N TYR A 146 -15.52 8.25 -0.61
CA TYR A 146 -16.56 7.45 -1.22
C TYR A 146 -16.31 7.19 -2.72
N GLN A 147 -15.92 8.22 -3.47
CA GLN A 147 -15.56 8.08 -4.88
C GLN A 147 -14.31 7.20 -5.06
N SER A 148 -13.32 7.36 -4.19
CA SER A 148 -12.11 6.53 -4.20
C SER A 148 -12.43 5.06 -3.96
N LEU A 149 -13.26 4.75 -2.97
CA LEU A 149 -13.72 3.38 -2.70
C LEU A 149 -14.52 2.79 -3.86
N ASN A 150 -15.34 3.60 -4.55
CA ASN A 150 -16.07 3.15 -5.75
C ASN A 150 -15.13 2.77 -6.89
N LYS A 151 -14.01 3.48 -7.08
CA LYS A 151 -13.00 3.07 -8.06
C LYS A 151 -12.43 1.69 -7.74
N LEU A 152 -12.11 1.44 -6.47
CA LEU A 152 -11.57 0.16 -6.04
C LEU A 152 -12.59 -0.97 -6.13
N SER A 153 -13.87 -0.70 -5.86
CA SER A 153 -14.95 -1.70 -5.95
C SER A 153 -15.22 -2.16 -7.40
N ALA A 154 -14.75 -1.42 -8.40
CA ALA A 154 -14.85 -1.80 -9.81
C ALA A 154 -13.76 -2.77 -10.26
N LEU A 155 -12.77 -3.07 -9.42
CA LEU A 155 -11.72 -4.04 -9.70
C LEU A 155 -12.28 -5.48 -9.66
N PRO A 156 -11.58 -6.46 -10.28
CA PRO A 156 -12.04 -7.86 -10.28
C PRO A 156 -12.30 -8.42 -8.88
N ASP A 157 -13.29 -9.30 -8.73
CA ASP A 157 -13.69 -9.88 -7.43
C ASP A 157 -12.58 -10.74 -6.80
N ASP A 158 -11.65 -11.25 -7.59
CA ASP A 158 -10.49 -12.03 -7.12
C ASP A 158 -9.29 -11.16 -6.72
N THR A 159 -9.50 -9.84 -6.57
CA THR A 159 -8.44 -8.92 -6.15
C THR A 159 -8.02 -9.17 -4.71
N LEU A 160 -6.71 -9.29 -4.51
CA LEU A 160 -6.09 -9.39 -3.19
C LEU A 160 -5.81 -7.98 -2.65
N VAL A 161 -6.57 -7.58 -1.65
CA VAL A 161 -6.46 -6.26 -1.03
C VAL A 161 -5.30 -6.27 -0.03
N CYS A 162 -4.21 -5.60 -0.41
CA CYS A 162 -3.01 -5.47 0.42
C CYS A 162 -3.03 -4.10 1.12
N CYS A 163 -3.81 -4.00 2.18
CA CYS A 163 -3.92 -2.79 2.99
C CYS A 163 -2.76 -2.64 3.98
N ALA A 164 -2.51 -1.42 4.45
CA ALA A 164 -1.33 -1.13 5.24
C ALA A 164 -1.49 -1.39 6.74
N HIS A 165 -2.72 -1.53 7.26
CA HIS A 165 -2.97 -1.71 8.69
C HIS A 165 -3.91 -2.87 8.99
N GLU A 166 -3.70 -3.49 10.16
CA GLU A 166 -4.57 -4.53 10.71
C GLU A 166 -5.62 -3.91 11.66
N TYR A 167 -6.71 -3.44 11.08
CA TYR A 167 -7.83 -2.83 11.83
C TYR A 167 -9.11 -3.68 11.79
N THR A 168 -9.05 -4.92 11.29
CA THR A 168 -10.23 -5.73 11.01
C THR A 168 -11.17 -5.85 12.21
N LEU A 169 -10.67 -6.24 13.37
CA LEU A 169 -11.51 -6.43 14.55
C LEU A 169 -12.19 -5.13 15.01
N SER A 170 -11.45 -4.04 15.03
CA SER A 170 -11.98 -2.72 15.39
C SER A 170 -13.02 -2.24 14.39
N ASN A 171 -12.74 -2.40 13.09
CA ASN A 171 -13.66 -2.00 12.02
C ASN A 171 -14.94 -2.84 12.03
N MET A 172 -14.85 -4.15 12.28
CA MET A 172 -16.02 -5.03 12.37
C MET A 172 -16.89 -4.70 13.57
N LYS A 173 -16.32 -4.35 14.72
CA LYS A 173 -17.08 -3.85 15.87
C LYS A 173 -17.86 -2.58 15.55
N PHE A 174 -17.22 -1.65 14.84
CA PHE A 174 -17.89 -0.42 14.36
C PHE A 174 -19.01 -0.76 13.37
N ALA A 175 -18.74 -1.59 12.37
CA ALA A 175 -19.73 -1.99 11.37
C ALA A 175 -20.97 -2.63 12.01
N LEU A 176 -20.79 -3.52 13.00
CA LEU A 176 -21.88 -4.12 13.76
C LEU A 176 -22.69 -3.09 14.56
N SER A 177 -22.07 -2.01 15.03
CA SER A 177 -22.79 -0.95 15.73
C SER A 177 -23.75 -0.17 14.81
N ILE A 178 -23.44 -0.13 13.51
CA ILE A 178 -24.25 0.55 12.47
C ILE A 178 -25.25 -0.41 11.84
N LEU A 179 -24.84 -1.65 11.57
CA LEU A 179 -25.60 -2.69 10.87
C LEU A 179 -25.70 -3.96 11.74
N PRO A 180 -26.41 -3.92 12.88
CA PRO A 180 -26.40 -5.01 13.86
C PRO A 180 -27.06 -6.31 13.36
N HIS A 181 -27.82 -6.26 12.27
CA HIS A 181 -28.53 -7.41 11.70
C HIS A 181 -27.95 -7.91 10.38
N ASP A 182 -26.81 -7.35 9.95
CA ASP A 182 -26.14 -7.81 8.73
C ASP A 182 -25.39 -9.11 9.02
N LEU A 183 -25.84 -10.21 8.41
CA LEU A 183 -25.28 -11.56 8.62
C LEU A 183 -23.87 -11.66 8.05
N SER A 184 -23.51 -10.90 7.02
CA SER A 184 -22.17 -10.94 6.42
C SER A 184 -21.08 -10.37 7.33
N ILE A 185 -21.47 -9.56 8.32
CA ILE A 185 -20.54 -8.97 9.30
C ILE A 185 -20.36 -9.88 10.51
N ASN A 186 -21.36 -10.72 10.81
CA ASN A 186 -21.38 -11.59 11.99
C ASN A 186 -20.62 -12.93 11.80
N ASP A 187 -20.30 -13.29 10.59
CA ASP A 187 -19.55 -14.49 10.23
C ASP A 187 -18.04 -14.24 10.26
#